data_1de07e8642a28ba9a026ab2a1b3311a8
#
_entry.id   1de07e8642a28ba9a026ab2a1b3311a8
#
_cell.length_a   1.000
_cell.length_b   1.000
_cell.length_c   1.000
_cell.angle_alpha   90.00
_cell.angle_beta   90.00
_cell.angle_gamma   90.00
#
_symmetry.space_group_name_H-M   'P 1'
#
loop_
_entity.id
_entity.type
_entity.pdbx_description
1 polymer ?
#
loop_
_entity_poly.entity_id
_entity_poly.type
_entity_poly.pdbx_seq_one_letter_code
_entity_poly.pdbx_strand_id
1 'polypeptide(L)'
;MKCPFCGTVGKTHVIDTTNDARGGVRRRRACEVCGKRFSTVERPVIATPLIVKSSGERQEFDREKLIRGIRVSCAKRSISSTAVERMVDKVEAHLQSLGQDEVSSRVIGDMVISELKELDPIAYIRYAIVYLGLDDLESVRAETDKLLSEQLTRKSRRNKSN
;
A
#
# COMPACT_ATOMS: atom_id res chain seq x y z
N MET A 1 -20.67 -21.99 -4.84
CA MET A 1 -19.67 -21.39 -5.75
C MET A 1 -20.04 -21.69 -7.18
N LYS A 2 -19.80 -20.76 -8.12
CA LYS A 2 -20.09 -20.92 -9.56
C LYS A 2 -18.86 -21.51 -10.27
N CYS A 3 -19.05 -22.53 -11.10
CA CYS A 3 -17.97 -23.06 -11.94
C CYS A 3 -17.59 -22.03 -13.02
N PRO A 4 -16.30 -21.67 -13.19
CA PRO A 4 -15.87 -20.69 -14.18
C PRO A 4 -15.96 -21.19 -15.63
N PHE A 5 -16.14 -22.49 -15.83
CA PHE A 5 -16.18 -23.09 -17.16
C PHE A 5 -17.58 -23.35 -17.70
N CYS A 6 -18.48 -23.85 -16.85
CA CYS A 6 -19.85 -24.20 -17.29
C CYS A 6 -20.93 -23.36 -16.60
N GLY A 7 -20.57 -22.48 -15.68
CA GLY A 7 -21.51 -21.60 -15.00
C GLY A 7 -22.41 -22.27 -13.95
N THR A 8 -22.36 -23.58 -13.76
CA THR A 8 -23.18 -24.30 -12.77
C THR A 8 -22.83 -23.86 -11.35
N VAL A 9 -23.87 -23.63 -10.54
CA VAL A 9 -23.72 -23.18 -9.12
C VAL A 9 -23.87 -24.37 -8.17
N GLY A 10 -23.04 -24.43 -7.14
CA GLY A 10 -23.17 -25.41 -6.05
C GLY A 10 -22.66 -26.82 -6.34
N LYS A 11 -22.34 -27.16 -7.57
CA LYS A 11 -21.87 -28.50 -7.98
C LYS A 11 -20.36 -28.56 -8.14
N THR A 12 -19.63 -28.20 -7.07
CA THR A 12 -18.17 -28.29 -7.03
C THR A 12 -17.72 -28.82 -5.66
N HIS A 13 -16.73 -29.72 -5.66
CA HIS A 13 -16.12 -30.25 -4.44
C HIS A 13 -14.63 -29.89 -4.40
N VAL A 14 -14.06 -29.90 -3.20
CA VAL A 14 -12.63 -29.65 -2.97
C VAL A 14 -11.88 -30.96 -3.14
N ILE A 15 -10.82 -30.95 -3.95
CA ILE A 15 -9.93 -32.10 -4.16
C ILE A 15 -8.74 -32.01 -3.22
N ASP A 16 -8.21 -30.78 -3.03
CA ASP A 16 -7.01 -30.52 -2.27
C ASP A 16 -7.04 -29.14 -1.63
N THR A 17 -6.36 -29.00 -0.50
CA THR A 17 -6.25 -27.74 0.26
C THR A 17 -4.81 -27.53 0.69
N THR A 18 -4.25 -26.39 0.33
CA THR A 18 -2.88 -25.99 0.67
C THR A 18 -2.87 -24.54 1.22
N ASN A 19 -1.86 -24.22 2.02
CA ASN A 19 -1.66 -22.84 2.44
C ASN A 19 -1.19 -22.00 1.25
N ASP A 20 -1.73 -20.78 1.10
CA ASP A 20 -1.24 -19.79 0.15
C ASP A 20 -0.09 -19.00 0.79
N ALA A 21 1.02 -18.84 0.06
CA ALA A 21 2.21 -18.10 0.50
C ALA A 21 1.93 -16.63 0.89
N ARG A 22 0.78 -16.08 0.49
CA ARG A 22 0.36 -14.70 0.81
C ARG A 22 -0.62 -14.62 1.99
N GLY A 23 -0.68 -15.68 2.80
CA GLY A 23 -1.63 -15.78 3.91
C GLY A 23 -3.06 -16.06 3.44
N GLY A 24 -3.48 -17.31 3.55
CA GLY A 24 -4.80 -17.75 3.12
C GLY A 24 -4.81 -19.24 2.80
N VAL A 25 -5.92 -19.72 2.27
CA VAL A 25 -6.10 -21.13 1.92
C VAL A 25 -6.38 -21.23 0.43
N ARG A 26 -5.53 -21.98 -0.27
CA ARG A 26 -5.74 -22.34 -1.67
C ARG A 26 -6.44 -23.70 -1.74
N ARG A 27 -7.60 -23.74 -2.41
CA ARG A 27 -8.33 -24.97 -2.63
C ARG A 27 -8.39 -25.33 -4.10
N ARG A 28 -7.98 -26.54 -4.43
CA ARG A 28 -8.20 -27.13 -5.76
C ARG A 28 -9.58 -27.78 -5.80
N ARG A 29 -10.38 -27.42 -6.77
CA ARG A 29 -11.77 -27.86 -6.91
C ARG A 29 -12.01 -28.58 -8.23
N ALA A 30 -12.97 -29.51 -8.25
CA ALA A 30 -13.51 -30.09 -9.47
C ALA A 30 -15.00 -29.78 -9.58
N CYS A 31 -15.45 -29.56 -10.81
CA CYS A 31 -16.86 -29.43 -11.11
C CYS A 31 -17.46 -30.83 -11.43
N GLU A 32 -18.53 -31.18 -10.73
CA GLU A 32 -19.22 -32.45 -10.92
C GLU A 32 -19.97 -32.55 -12.28
N VAL A 33 -20.28 -31.38 -12.87
CA VAL A 33 -21.05 -31.34 -14.15
C VAL A 33 -20.13 -31.40 -15.36
N CYS A 34 -19.05 -30.58 -15.40
CA CYS A 34 -18.17 -30.54 -16.57
C CYS A 34 -16.80 -31.21 -16.35
N GLY A 35 -16.53 -31.79 -15.17
CA GLY A 35 -15.27 -32.44 -14.82
C GLY A 35 -14.03 -31.55 -14.74
N LYS A 36 -14.12 -30.27 -15.15
CA LYS A 36 -12.97 -29.38 -15.16
C LYS A 36 -12.56 -28.97 -13.76
N ARG A 37 -11.24 -28.78 -13.60
CA ARG A 37 -10.61 -28.40 -12.33
C ARG A 37 -10.19 -26.94 -12.35
N PHE A 38 -10.29 -26.26 -11.19
CA PHE A 38 -9.87 -24.88 -10.99
C PHE A 38 -9.41 -24.68 -9.55
N SER A 39 -8.67 -23.61 -9.30
CA SER A 39 -8.23 -23.24 -7.95
C SER A 39 -8.97 -22.01 -7.47
N THR A 40 -9.24 -21.98 -6.17
CA THR A 40 -9.74 -20.79 -5.46
C THR A 40 -8.78 -20.44 -4.34
N VAL A 41 -8.70 -19.16 -3.99
CA VAL A 41 -7.97 -18.70 -2.83
C VAL A 41 -8.97 -18.03 -1.91
N GLU A 42 -8.99 -18.45 -0.67
CA GLU A 42 -9.76 -17.82 0.41
C GLU A 42 -8.79 -17.03 1.28
N ARG A 43 -9.07 -15.77 1.50
CA ARG A 43 -8.34 -14.90 2.41
C ARG A 43 -9.30 -14.22 3.36
N PRO A 44 -8.90 -13.99 4.63
CA PRO A 44 -9.71 -13.15 5.50
C PRO A 44 -9.84 -11.77 4.88
N VAL A 45 -11.07 -11.28 4.78
CA VAL A 45 -11.34 -9.88 4.43
C VAL A 45 -11.36 -9.12 5.75
N ILE A 46 -10.25 -8.46 6.06
CA ILE A 46 -10.19 -7.56 7.20
C ILE A 46 -10.67 -6.20 6.68
N ALA A 47 -11.72 -5.69 7.26
CA ALA A 47 -12.23 -4.37 6.91
C ALA A 47 -11.16 -3.32 7.19
N THR A 48 -10.88 -2.47 6.22
CA THR A 48 -10.10 -1.26 6.44
C THR A 48 -11.01 -0.19 7.04
N PRO A 49 -10.49 0.66 7.94
CA PRO A 49 -11.27 1.75 8.51
C PRO A 49 -11.70 2.76 7.43
N LEU A 50 -12.76 3.51 7.70
CA LEU A 50 -13.09 4.67 6.90
C LEU A 50 -12.01 5.74 7.07
N ILE A 51 -11.63 6.35 5.98
CA ILE A 51 -10.62 7.41 5.97
C ILE A 51 -11.31 8.76 6.09
N VAL A 52 -11.01 9.49 7.16
CA VAL A 52 -11.51 10.83 7.41
C VAL A 52 -10.52 11.85 6.86
N LYS A 53 -10.95 12.65 5.88
CA LYS A 53 -10.16 13.74 5.31
C LYS A 53 -10.12 14.95 6.24
N SER A 54 -9.21 15.89 5.95
CA SER A 54 -9.15 17.19 6.66
C SER A 54 -10.46 18.00 6.55
N SER A 55 -11.23 17.79 5.49
CA SER A 55 -12.57 18.38 5.32
C SER A 55 -13.67 17.75 6.20
N GLY A 56 -13.36 16.65 6.90
CA GLY A 56 -14.34 15.85 7.64
C GLY A 56 -15.07 14.80 6.79
N GLU A 57 -14.85 14.77 5.48
CA GLU A 57 -15.45 13.78 4.58
C GLU A 57 -14.89 12.38 4.88
N ARG A 58 -15.81 11.39 4.92
CA ARG A 58 -15.48 9.98 5.12
C ARG A 58 -15.50 9.25 3.80
N GLN A 59 -14.48 8.45 3.53
CA GLN A 59 -14.39 7.61 2.33
C GLN A 59 -13.76 6.27 2.67
N GLU A 60 -14.04 5.26 1.86
CA GLU A 60 -13.34 3.98 1.93
C GLU A 60 -11.86 4.15 1.55
N PHE A 61 -11.00 3.27 2.08
CA PHE A 61 -9.61 3.22 1.66
C PHE A 61 -9.51 2.73 0.21
N ASP A 62 -9.02 3.58 -0.68
CA ASP A 62 -8.79 3.27 -2.09
C ASP A 62 -7.30 3.03 -2.33
N ARG A 63 -6.94 1.73 -2.36
CA ARG A 63 -5.57 1.26 -2.61
C ARG A 63 -5.01 1.78 -3.94
N GLU A 64 -5.82 1.73 -5.01
CA GLU A 64 -5.39 2.16 -6.34
C GLU A 64 -5.16 3.67 -6.44
N LYS A 65 -5.98 4.45 -5.76
CA LYS A 65 -5.79 5.89 -5.64
C LYS A 65 -4.48 6.22 -4.93
N LEU A 66 -4.15 5.50 -3.86
CA LEU A 66 -2.89 5.69 -3.13
C LEU A 66 -1.69 5.33 -4.02
N ILE A 67 -1.74 4.19 -4.71
CA ILE A 67 -0.70 3.78 -5.68
C ILE A 67 -0.50 4.86 -6.74
N ARG A 68 -1.58 5.37 -7.35
CA ARG A 68 -1.49 6.43 -8.36
C ARG A 68 -0.83 7.70 -7.82
N GLY A 69 -1.22 8.14 -6.62
CA GLY A 69 -0.64 9.31 -5.96
C GLY A 69 0.87 9.18 -5.72
N ILE A 70 1.30 8.03 -5.20
CA ILE A 70 2.73 7.75 -4.97
C ILE A 70 3.49 7.69 -6.30
N ARG A 71 2.95 7.03 -7.33
CA ARG A 71 3.59 6.92 -8.66
C ARG A 71 3.84 8.27 -9.32
N VAL A 72 2.96 9.25 -9.14
CA VAL A 72 3.17 10.63 -9.64
C VAL A 72 4.43 11.23 -9.04
N SER A 73 4.65 11.09 -7.74
CA SER A 73 5.85 11.58 -7.06
C SER A 73 7.11 10.83 -7.49
N CYS A 74 6.98 9.53 -7.79
CA CYS A 74 8.07 8.66 -8.24
C CYS A 74 8.37 8.75 -9.75
N ALA A 75 7.66 9.59 -10.52
CA ALA A 75 7.81 9.67 -11.97
C ALA A 75 9.24 10.01 -12.39
N LYS A 76 9.80 9.24 -13.35
CA LYS A 76 11.18 9.35 -13.85
C LYS A 76 12.27 9.13 -12.75
N ARG A 77 11.92 8.41 -11.67
CA ARG A 77 12.89 7.92 -10.66
C ARG A 77 13.06 6.41 -10.81
N SER A 78 14.23 5.90 -10.42
CA SER A 78 14.54 4.46 -10.45
C SER A 78 13.87 3.71 -9.30
N ILE A 79 12.58 3.94 -9.11
CA ILE A 79 11.76 3.29 -8.09
C ILE A 79 10.89 2.24 -8.78
N SER A 80 11.02 0.98 -8.37
CA SER A 80 10.24 -0.12 -8.96
C SER A 80 8.77 -0.05 -8.54
N SER A 81 7.87 -0.54 -9.40
CA SER A 81 6.45 -0.69 -9.05
C SER A 81 6.27 -1.57 -7.81
N THR A 82 7.10 -2.59 -7.66
CA THR A 82 7.11 -3.48 -6.48
C THR A 82 7.43 -2.72 -5.18
N ALA A 83 8.31 -1.70 -5.23
CA ALA A 83 8.61 -0.88 -4.05
C ALA A 83 7.39 -0.03 -3.64
N VAL A 84 6.70 0.55 -4.62
CA VAL A 84 5.45 1.30 -4.38
C VAL A 84 4.36 0.38 -3.81
N GLU A 85 4.19 -0.82 -4.37
CA GLU A 85 3.21 -1.80 -3.89
C GLU A 85 3.48 -2.23 -2.45
N ARG A 86 4.76 -2.51 -2.11
CA ARG A 86 5.14 -2.84 -0.72
C ARG A 86 4.87 -1.71 0.26
N MET A 87 5.06 -0.46 -0.16
CA MET A 87 4.73 0.70 0.68
C MET A 87 3.23 0.75 0.96
N VAL A 88 2.41 0.53 -0.06
CA VAL A 88 0.94 0.52 0.09
C VAL A 88 0.47 -0.69 0.91
N ASP A 89 1.10 -1.86 0.74
CA ASP A 89 0.82 -3.05 1.58
C ASP A 89 1.09 -2.77 3.07
N LYS A 90 2.16 -2.04 3.39
CA LYS A 90 2.46 -1.62 4.78
C LYS A 90 1.39 -0.67 5.32
N VAL A 91 0.96 0.30 4.52
CA VAL A 91 -0.12 1.23 4.92
C VAL A 91 -1.41 0.45 5.20
N GLU A 92 -1.81 -0.43 4.30
CA GLU A 92 -3.02 -1.23 4.44
C GLU A 92 -2.97 -2.14 5.68
N ALA A 93 -1.85 -2.84 5.88
CA ALA A 93 -1.63 -3.68 7.06
C ALA A 93 -1.68 -2.86 8.36
N HIS A 94 -1.11 -1.65 8.36
CA HIS A 94 -1.17 -0.76 9.52
C HIS A 94 -2.60 -0.32 9.82
N LEU A 95 -3.35 0.14 8.81
CA LEU A 95 -4.75 0.54 8.97
C LEU A 95 -5.60 -0.60 9.55
N GLN A 96 -5.40 -1.82 9.06
CA GLN A 96 -6.09 -3.01 9.56
C GLN A 96 -5.71 -3.34 11.01
N SER A 97 -4.44 -3.11 11.39
CA SER A 97 -3.95 -3.39 12.75
C SER A 97 -4.46 -2.42 13.81
N LEU A 98 -4.92 -1.23 13.41
CA LEU A 98 -5.44 -0.22 14.35
C LEU A 98 -6.76 -0.67 15.02
N GLY A 99 -7.54 -1.54 14.37
CA GLY A 99 -8.83 -2.01 14.90
C GLY A 99 -9.84 -0.87 15.15
N GLN A 100 -9.69 0.25 14.44
CA GLN A 100 -10.55 1.44 14.55
C GLN A 100 -11.54 1.47 13.38
N ASP A 101 -12.71 2.01 13.60
CA ASP A 101 -13.71 2.18 12.55
C ASP A 101 -13.39 3.35 11.61
N GLU A 102 -12.69 4.37 12.12
CA GLU A 102 -12.31 5.58 11.39
C GLU A 102 -10.85 5.95 11.68
N VAL A 103 -10.11 6.35 10.64
CA VAL A 103 -8.71 6.80 10.74
C VAL A 103 -8.51 8.05 9.90
N SER A 104 -7.77 9.03 10.42
CA SER A 104 -7.42 10.24 9.68
C SER A 104 -6.57 9.92 8.46
N SER A 105 -6.85 10.56 7.32
CA SER A 105 -6.02 10.50 6.11
C SER A 105 -4.57 10.93 6.35
N ARG A 106 -4.33 11.69 7.42
CA ARG A 106 -2.98 12.11 7.83
C ARG A 106 -2.10 10.92 8.19
N VAL A 107 -2.65 9.89 8.83
CA VAL A 107 -1.90 8.65 9.16
C VAL A 107 -1.31 8.03 7.89
N ILE A 108 -2.10 7.95 6.81
CA ILE A 108 -1.65 7.43 5.52
C ILE A 108 -0.53 8.31 4.95
N GLY A 109 -0.73 9.62 4.94
CA GLY A 109 0.23 10.57 4.41
C GLY A 109 1.57 10.55 5.19
N ASP A 110 1.52 10.49 6.52
CA ASP A 110 2.70 10.40 7.37
C ASP A 110 3.51 9.12 7.13
N MET A 111 2.82 8.00 6.89
CA MET A 111 3.48 6.74 6.54
C MET A 111 4.17 6.82 5.17
N VAL A 112 3.46 7.33 4.16
CA VAL A 112 3.99 7.44 2.79
C VAL A 112 5.18 8.39 2.74
N ILE A 113 5.08 9.57 3.37
CA ILE A 113 6.15 10.57 3.35
C ILE A 113 7.39 10.06 4.07
N SER A 114 7.21 9.30 5.16
CA SER A 114 8.30 8.66 5.89
C SER A 114 9.03 7.61 5.05
N GLU A 115 8.31 6.73 4.36
CA GLU A 115 8.90 5.72 3.48
C GLU A 115 9.60 6.34 2.25
N LEU A 116 8.99 7.37 1.64
CA LEU A 116 9.59 8.08 0.51
C LEU A 116 10.89 8.80 0.90
N LYS A 117 10.97 9.34 2.11
CA LYS A 117 12.16 10.00 2.65
C LYS A 117 13.38 9.09 2.67
N GLU A 118 13.18 7.82 2.98
CA GLU A 118 14.23 6.81 2.98
C GLU A 118 14.54 6.26 1.58
N LEU A 119 13.51 6.20 0.73
CA LEU A 119 13.61 5.55 -0.57
C LEU A 119 14.26 6.46 -1.64
N ASP A 120 13.78 7.69 -1.75
CA ASP A 120 14.26 8.65 -2.76
C ASP A 120 13.95 10.11 -2.35
N PRO A 121 14.98 10.93 -2.09
CA PRO A 121 14.81 12.32 -1.63
C PRO A 121 14.00 13.20 -2.59
N ILE A 122 14.10 12.96 -3.90
CA ILE A 122 13.36 13.75 -4.89
C ILE A 122 11.89 13.34 -4.92
N ALA A 123 11.59 12.05 -4.84
CA ALA A 123 10.21 11.58 -4.72
C ALA A 123 9.58 12.09 -3.41
N TYR A 124 10.35 12.12 -2.32
CA TYR A 124 9.93 12.72 -1.05
C TYR A 124 9.52 14.19 -1.24
N ILE A 125 10.39 15.05 -1.78
CA ILE A 125 10.09 16.48 -1.96
C ILE A 125 8.84 16.67 -2.83
N ARG A 126 8.69 15.92 -3.93
CA ARG A 126 7.50 16.00 -4.78
C ARG A 126 6.21 15.63 -4.05
N TYR A 127 6.27 14.62 -3.20
CA TYR A 127 5.12 14.24 -2.37
C TYR A 127 4.86 15.27 -1.29
N ALA A 128 5.91 15.78 -0.64
CA ALA A 128 5.86 16.78 0.43
C ALA A 128 5.21 18.08 -0.02
N ILE A 129 5.49 18.56 -1.24
CA ILE A 129 4.87 19.77 -1.80
C ILE A 129 3.34 19.68 -1.69
N VAL A 130 2.75 18.58 -2.10
CA VAL A 130 1.30 18.41 -2.06
C VAL A 130 0.80 18.05 -0.65
N TYR A 131 1.49 17.13 0.01
CA TYR A 131 1.04 16.58 1.30
C TYR A 131 1.17 17.57 2.45
N LEU A 132 2.28 18.33 2.50
CA LEU A 132 2.52 19.34 3.53
C LEU A 132 1.96 20.72 3.15
N GLY A 133 1.49 20.91 1.91
CA GLY A 133 1.00 22.19 1.43
C GLY A 133 2.13 23.21 1.32
N LEU A 134 3.25 22.86 0.67
CA LEU A 134 4.35 23.79 0.44
C LEU A 134 4.01 24.68 -0.76
N ASP A 135 3.34 25.79 -0.50
CA ASP A 135 2.71 26.61 -1.53
C ASP A 135 3.66 27.66 -2.16
N ASP A 136 4.86 27.85 -1.60
CA ASP A 136 5.86 28.77 -2.10
C ASP A 136 7.27 28.16 -2.18
N LEU A 137 8.15 28.81 -2.93
CA LEU A 137 9.53 28.37 -3.14
C LEU A 137 10.37 28.40 -1.86
N GLU A 138 10.07 29.28 -0.91
CA GLU A 138 10.78 29.39 0.35
C GLU A 138 10.49 28.19 1.24
N SER A 139 9.24 27.77 1.33
CA SER A 139 8.81 26.55 2.04
C SER A 139 9.44 25.29 1.44
N VAL A 140 9.48 25.19 0.11
CA VAL A 140 10.13 24.06 -0.59
C VAL A 140 11.64 24.06 -0.32
N ARG A 141 12.29 25.23 -0.33
CA ARG A 141 13.70 25.37 -0.02
C ARG A 141 13.98 24.95 1.43
N ALA A 142 13.20 25.44 2.38
CA ALA A 142 13.36 25.11 3.79
C ALA A 142 13.27 23.60 4.04
N GLU A 143 12.29 22.93 3.42
CA GLU A 143 12.16 21.47 3.55
C GLU A 143 13.30 20.70 2.87
N THR A 144 13.81 21.24 1.75
CA THR A 144 14.98 20.67 1.06
C THR A 144 16.26 20.82 1.92
N ASP A 145 16.49 21.99 2.50
CA ASP A 145 17.64 22.26 3.38
C ASP A 145 17.61 21.38 4.63
N LYS A 146 16.44 21.18 5.22
CA LYS A 146 16.22 20.26 6.33
C LYS A 146 16.59 18.82 5.94
N LEU A 147 16.13 18.35 4.79
CA LEU A 147 16.44 17.01 4.29
C LEU A 147 17.93 16.81 4.05
N LEU A 148 18.62 17.81 3.47
CA LEU A 148 20.07 17.79 3.27
C LEU A 148 20.84 17.71 4.58
N SER A 149 20.45 18.50 5.57
CA SER A 149 21.10 18.50 6.91
C SER A 149 20.96 17.14 7.62
N GLU A 150 19.78 16.50 7.52
CA GLU A 150 19.55 15.17 8.07
C GLU A 150 20.41 14.10 7.39
N GLN A 151 20.54 14.17 6.06
CA GLN A 151 21.39 13.24 5.30
C GLN A 151 22.88 13.37 5.68
N LEU A 152 23.37 14.59 5.87
CA LEU A 152 24.74 14.84 6.33
C LEU A 152 24.98 14.23 7.73
N THR A 153 24.03 14.43 8.64
CA THR A 153 24.10 13.86 9.99
C THR A 153 24.13 12.33 9.99
N ARG A 154 23.32 11.70 9.12
CA ARG A 154 23.31 10.23 8.95
C ARG A 154 24.62 9.68 8.38
N LYS A 155 25.20 10.35 7.38
CA LYS A 155 26.51 9.99 6.80
C LYS A 155 27.61 10.06 7.84
N SER A 156 27.62 11.12 8.66
CA SER A 156 28.60 11.32 9.72
C SER A 156 28.53 10.22 10.79
N ARG A 157 27.34 9.78 11.17
CA ARG A 157 27.15 8.67 12.13
C ARG A 157 27.62 7.33 11.58
N ARG A 158 27.36 7.03 10.29
CA ARG A 158 27.83 5.79 9.64
C ARG A 158 29.35 5.70 9.56
N ASN A 159 30.03 6.83 9.33
CA ASN A 159 31.52 6.87 9.26
C ASN A 159 32.18 6.75 10.64
N LYS A 160 31.46 6.97 11.75
CA LYS A 160 32.01 6.79 13.11
C LYS A 160 31.81 5.38 13.68
N SER A 161 31.01 4.55 12.98
CA SER A 161 30.72 3.17 13.42
C SER A 161 31.47 2.11 12.59
N ASN A 162 32.38 2.52 11.71
CA ASN A 162 33.31 1.72 10.94
C ASN A 162 34.75 2.08 11.34
#